data_e5295c6c4c788de77a0c438d0ccd2f3c
#
_entry.id   e5295c6c4c788de77a0c438d0ccd2f3c
#
_cell.length_a   1.000
_cell.length_b   1.000
_cell.length_c   1.000
_cell.angle_alpha   90.00
_cell.angle_beta   90.00
_cell.angle_gamma   90.00
#
_symmetry.space_group_name_H-M   'P 1'
#
loop_
_entity.id
_entity.type
_entity.pdbx_description
1 polymer ?
#
loop_
_entity_poly.entity_id
_entity_poly.type
_entity_poly.pdbx_seq_one_letter_code
_entity_poly.pdbx_strand_id
1 'polypeptide(L)'
;MSDTQNILSEENVDRIIKARVNLLMKEPYFGLLVSRLKLNRNIPPILQKYKTAATDGRNLYFHNEFVENSTDDELLFTLCHEVDHIVYDHVLPHAQRSNRMLKNKADDYVINLEITDARIGTMPKIGCRDDRFRGMTSDEVYDILKEEKDDASDYQGFDVHIELGDVEDEDGETISLDELSAEWRDAVMNAVDQAEAMQKAGNIPGQVLKYVKDLKEPTIDWRQYIEETVPSLIKNDFTFSVESRKSKAASYYLPGMQAEERINIAICIDTSGSISDDEVIDFLSEIQGIMEQYNDFVIKVWCFDTQTYTVHEFTPYNIDEMPEMPIEGRGGTEFECNWDLMKEKEIEPDAFIMFTDGYPFGSWGDEHYVENTIFIITSKVEAPFGITVPYDRAA
;
A
#
# COMPACT_ATOMS: atom_id res chain seq x y z
N MET A 1 -47.61 5.41 -18.85
CA MET A 1 -47.53 5.17 -17.39
C MET A 1 -46.24 4.49 -17.07
N SER A 2 -45.09 5.05 -17.37
CA SER A 2 -43.78 4.34 -17.17
C SER A 2 -42.64 5.20 -16.63
N ASP A 3 -42.77 6.50 -16.51
CA ASP A 3 -41.63 7.34 -16.10
C ASP A 3 -41.51 7.56 -14.57
N THR A 4 -42.54 7.26 -13.79
CA THR A 4 -42.50 7.46 -12.32
C THR A 4 -41.87 6.30 -11.53
N GLN A 5 -41.63 5.14 -12.16
CA GLN A 5 -41.03 3.97 -11.48
C GLN A 5 -39.50 4.04 -11.39
N ASN A 6 -38.87 4.90 -12.17
CA ASN A 6 -37.39 4.97 -12.26
C ASN A 6 -36.80 6.14 -11.44
N ILE A 7 -37.60 6.80 -10.62
CA ILE A 7 -37.15 7.94 -9.81
C ILE A 7 -37.43 7.66 -8.34
N LEU A 8 -36.46 7.98 -7.50
CA LEU A 8 -36.59 7.88 -6.05
C LEU A 8 -37.64 8.90 -5.55
N SER A 9 -38.59 8.46 -4.74
CA SER A 9 -39.67 9.31 -4.21
C SER A 9 -39.14 10.38 -3.26
N GLU A 10 -39.78 11.54 -3.16
CA GLU A 10 -39.38 12.62 -2.23
C GLU A 10 -39.36 12.15 -0.78
N GLU A 11 -40.31 11.31 -0.36
CA GLU A 11 -40.35 10.73 1.01
C GLU A 11 -39.11 9.87 1.28
N ASN A 12 -38.71 9.04 0.33
CA ASN A 12 -37.52 8.20 0.45
C ASN A 12 -36.22 9.02 0.43
N VAL A 13 -36.16 10.08 -0.40
CA VAL A 13 -35.05 11.06 -0.40
C VAL A 13 -34.91 11.68 0.98
N ASP A 14 -36.00 12.16 1.58
CA ASP A 14 -35.98 12.78 2.92
C ASP A 14 -35.52 11.79 4.00
N ARG A 15 -35.91 10.51 3.93
CA ARG A 15 -35.45 9.46 4.84
C ARG A 15 -33.95 9.22 4.73
N ILE A 16 -33.43 9.12 3.51
CA ILE A 16 -31.98 8.92 3.27
C ILE A 16 -31.18 10.14 3.74
N ILE A 17 -31.64 11.36 3.44
CA ILE A 17 -30.99 12.60 3.90
C ILE A 17 -30.97 12.64 5.44
N LYS A 18 -32.07 12.29 6.10
CA LYS A 18 -32.13 12.22 7.57
C LYS A 18 -31.14 11.18 8.13
N ALA A 19 -31.01 10.01 7.49
CA ALA A 19 -30.05 9.00 7.87
C ALA A 19 -28.60 9.50 7.72
N ARG A 20 -28.27 10.19 6.61
CA ARG A 20 -26.96 10.81 6.40
C ARG A 20 -26.62 11.87 7.47
N VAL A 21 -27.56 12.74 7.80
CA VAL A 21 -27.37 13.75 8.85
C VAL A 21 -27.17 13.08 10.21
N ASN A 22 -27.96 12.05 10.52
CA ASN A 22 -27.81 11.30 11.76
C ASN A 22 -26.41 10.64 11.86
N LEU A 23 -25.95 10.05 10.75
CA LEU A 23 -24.61 9.44 10.66
C LEU A 23 -23.52 10.49 10.89
N LEU A 24 -23.60 11.65 10.23
CA LEU A 24 -22.62 12.72 10.41
C LEU A 24 -22.53 13.21 11.87
N MET A 25 -23.66 13.25 12.58
CA MET A 25 -23.71 13.69 13.98
C MET A 25 -23.20 12.65 14.95
N LYS A 26 -23.48 11.37 14.72
CA LYS A 26 -23.16 10.28 15.66
C LYS A 26 -21.84 9.59 15.33
N GLU A 27 -21.57 9.34 14.06
CA GLU A 27 -20.46 8.56 13.54
C GLU A 27 -19.69 9.41 12.49
N PRO A 28 -18.86 10.38 12.93
CA PRO A 28 -18.24 11.37 12.06
C PRO A 28 -17.44 10.75 10.93
N TYR A 29 -16.71 9.65 11.18
CA TYR A 29 -15.95 8.94 10.17
C TYR A 29 -16.84 8.57 8.97
N PHE A 30 -17.85 7.76 9.18
CA PHE A 30 -18.78 7.35 8.12
C PHE A 30 -19.59 8.52 7.56
N GLY A 31 -20.03 9.43 8.43
CA GLY A 31 -20.81 10.59 8.02
C GLY A 31 -20.08 11.49 7.04
N LEU A 32 -18.80 11.72 7.25
CA LEU A 32 -17.94 12.51 6.35
C LEU A 32 -17.78 11.81 5.00
N LEU A 33 -17.50 10.52 5.00
CA LEU A 33 -17.34 9.73 3.78
C LEU A 33 -18.64 9.64 2.98
N VAL A 34 -19.77 9.30 3.64
CA VAL A 34 -21.10 9.28 3.00
C VAL A 34 -21.47 10.66 2.42
N SER A 35 -21.04 11.77 3.05
CA SER A 35 -21.36 13.11 2.56
C SER A 35 -20.71 13.46 1.22
N ARG A 36 -19.64 12.76 0.84
CA ARG A 36 -18.98 12.92 -0.47
C ARG A 36 -19.77 12.29 -1.61
N LEU A 37 -20.60 11.29 -1.30
CA LEU A 37 -21.40 10.62 -2.32
C LEU A 37 -22.67 11.44 -2.64
N LYS A 38 -22.96 11.63 -3.92
CA LYS A 38 -24.15 12.32 -4.38
C LYS A 38 -25.32 11.34 -4.39
N LEU A 39 -26.41 11.68 -3.70
CA LEU A 39 -27.64 10.89 -3.81
C LEU A 39 -28.25 11.08 -5.20
N ASN A 40 -28.21 10.04 -6.03
CA ASN A 40 -28.77 10.06 -7.36
C ASN A 40 -30.25 9.64 -7.30
N ARG A 41 -31.12 10.46 -7.83
CA ARG A 41 -32.57 10.20 -7.85
C ARG A 41 -32.97 9.21 -8.95
N ASN A 42 -32.18 9.09 -9.99
CA ASN A 42 -32.45 8.12 -11.07
C ASN A 42 -32.05 6.72 -10.61
N ILE A 43 -33.00 5.80 -10.64
CA ILE A 43 -32.79 4.40 -10.25
C ILE A 43 -32.25 3.65 -11.47
N PRO A 44 -31.00 3.16 -11.44
CA PRO A 44 -30.42 2.45 -12.58
C PRO A 44 -31.14 1.13 -12.85
N PRO A 45 -31.12 0.62 -14.09
CA PRO A 45 -31.85 -0.60 -14.48
C PRO A 45 -31.50 -1.84 -13.65
N ILE A 46 -30.27 -1.94 -13.18
CA ILE A 46 -29.82 -3.04 -12.33
C ILE A 46 -30.59 -3.06 -11.00
N LEU A 47 -30.82 -1.90 -10.39
CA LEU A 47 -31.58 -1.79 -9.13
C LEU A 47 -33.07 -2.04 -9.30
N GLN A 48 -33.62 -1.89 -10.51
CA GLN A 48 -34.99 -2.33 -10.81
C GLN A 48 -35.16 -3.83 -10.67
N LYS A 49 -34.11 -4.59 -10.97
CA LYS A 49 -34.10 -6.06 -10.87
C LYS A 49 -33.89 -6.53 -9.42
N TYR A 50 -32.91 -5.95 -8.73
CA TYR A 50 -32.47 -6.43 -7.40
C TYR A 50 -33.14 -5.72 -6.23
N LYS A 51 -33.73 -4.51 -6.46
CA LYS A 51 -34.49 -3.73 -5.48
C LYS A 51 -33.70 -3.47 -4.19
N THR A 52 -32.51 -2.93 -4.30
CA THR A 52 -31.54 -2.75 -3.23
C THR A 52 -30.87 -1.38 -3.29
N ALA A 53 -29.69 -1.22 -2.66
CA ALA A 53 -28.80 -0.07 -2.76
C ALA A 53 -27.61 -0.38 -3.68
N ALA A 54 -26.87 0.65 -4.07
CA ALA A 54 -25.63 0.53 -4.81
C ALA A 54 -24.83 1.84 -4.78
N THR A 55 -23.54 1.74 -5.03
CA THR A 55 -22.66 2.88 -5.28
C THR A 55 -21.77 2.66 -6.50
N ASP A 56 -21.37 3.77 -7.14
CA ASP A 56 -20.36 3.83 -8.19
C ASP A 56 -19.13 4.64 -7.77
N GLY A 57 -18.91 4.85 -6.48
CA GLY A 57 -17.82 5.65 -5.94
C GLY A 57 -18.05 7.18 -5.98
N ARG A 58 -19.04 7.67 -6.69
CA ARG A 58 -19.46 9.09 -6.75
C ARG A 58 -20.91 9.27 -6.33
N ASN A 59 -21.76 8.34 -6.69
CA ASN A 59 -23.20 8.40 -6.44
C ASN A 59 -23.64 7.26 -5.55
N LEU A 60 -24.68 7.55 -4.76
CA LEU A 60 -25.48 6.57 -4.05
C LEU A 60 -26.82 6.39 -4.75
N TYR A 61 -27.20 5.15 -4.95
CA TYR A 61 -28.44 4.75 -5.58
C TYR A 61 -29.25 3.88 -4.65
N PHE A 62 -30.58 4.10 -4.61
CA PHE A 62 -31.51 3.32 -3.82
C PHE A 62 -32.75 2.97 -4.64
N HIS A 63 -33.27 1.77 -4.44
CA HIS A 63 -34.59 1.44 -4.94
C HIS A 63 -35.67 1.85 -3.94
N ASN A 64 -36.83 2.37 -4.41
CA ASN A 64 -37.90 2.83 -3.53
C ASN A 64 -38.37 1.74 -2.55
N GLU A 65 -38.64 0.53 -3.05
CA GLU A 65 -39.12 -0.60 -2.23
C GLU A 65 -38.10 -0.99 -1.14
N PHE A 66 -36.81 -0.86 -1.39
CA PHE A 66 -35.77 -1.11 -0.38
C PHE A 66 -35.87 -0.09 0.77
N VAL A 67 -35.93 1.20 0.44
CA VAL A 67 -36.02 2.26 1.45
C VAL A 67 -37.32 2.18 2.25
N GLU A 68 -38.46 1.88 1.60
CA GLU A 68 -39.76 1.73 2.24
C GLU A 68 -39.81 0.56 3.23
N ASN A 69 -39.13 -0.54 2.92
CA ASN A 69 -39.10 -1.74 3.76
C ASN A 69 -38.00 -1.72 4.83
N SER A 70 -37.06 -0.80 4.75
CA SER A 70 -35.95 -0.66 5.71
C SER A 70 -36.36 0.22 6.88
N THR A 71 -35.89 -0.13 8.08
CA THR A 71 -35.91 0.75 9.24
C THR A 71 -34.87 1.87 9.10
N ASP A 72 -34.95 2.93 9.90
CA ASP A 72 -33.95 4.00 9.89
C ASP A 72 -32.56 3.47 10.31
N ASP A 73 -32.48 2.48 11.20
CA ASP A 73 -31.22 1.85 11.61
C ASP A 73 -30.64 0.92 10.52
N GLU A 74 -31.49 0.26 9.73
CA GLU A 74 -31.03 -0.51 8.56
C GLU A 74 -30.53 0.42 7.46
N LEU A 75 -31.11 1.60 7.27
CA LEU A 75 -30.60 2.61 6.33
C LEU A 75 -29.22 3.15 6.77
N LEU A 76 -29.00 3.36 8.09
CA LEU A 76 -27.69 3.75 8.60
C LEU A 76 -26.64 2.68 8.29
N PHE A 77 -26.96 1.42 8.55
CA PHE A 77 -26.08 0.30 8.26
C PHE A 77 -25.73 0.24 6.76
N THR A 78 -26.74 0.32 5.89
CA THR A 78 -26.57 0.28 4.44
C THR A 78 -25.68 1.42 3.94
N LEU A 79 -25.85 2.65 4.46
CA LEU A 79 -24.98 3.78 4.08
C LEU A 79 -23.52 3.53 4.42
N CYS A 80 -23.22 2.96 5.58
CA CYS A 80 -21.85 2.58 5.96
C CYS A 80 -21.33 1.47 5.04
N HIS A 81 -22.16 0.46 4.76
CA HIS A 81 -21.81 -0.66 3.90
C HIS A 81 -21.41 -0.22 2.49
N GLU A 82 -22.20 0.64 1.85
CA GLU A 82 -21.88 1.18 0.51
C GLU A 82 -20.56 1.97 0.50
N VAL A 83 -20.26 2.70 1.57
CA VAL A 83 -19.00 3.45 1.70
C VAL A 83 -17.84 2.51 1.89
N ASP A 84 -17.97 1.45 2.71
CA ASP A 84 -16.86 0.53 2.95
C ASP A 84 -16.48 -0.25 1.69
N HIS A 85 -17.41 -0.52 0.76
CA HIS A 85 -17.06 -1.07 -0.55
C HIS A 85 -16.10 -0.16 -1.34
N ILE A 86 -16.20 1.16 -1.16
CA ILE A 86 -15.30 2.10 -1.81
C ILE A 86 -13.99 2.20 -1.03
N VAL A 87 -14.07 2.29 0.30
CA VAL A 87 -12.87 2.38 1.19
C VAL A 87 -11.92 1.20 0.99
N TYR A 88 -12.47 0.00 0.74
CA TYR A 88 -11.70 -1.21 0.49
C TYR A 88 -11.45 -1.49 -0.99
N ASP A 89 -11.71 -0.51 -1.87
CA ASP A 89 -11.51 -0.61 -3.32
C ASP A 89 -12.28 -1.79 -3.98
N HIS A 90 -13.33 -2.35 -3.34
CA HIS A 90 -14.09 -3.50 -3.86
C HIS A 90 -14.79 -3.22 -5.19
N VAL A 91 -15.08 -1.95 -5.46
CA VAL A 91 -15.73 -1.50 -6.72
C VAL A 91 -14.75 -1.39 -7.89
N LEU A 92 -13.45 -1.51 -7.66
CA LEU A 92 -12.42 -1.38 -8.69
C LEU A 92 -12.21 -2.68 -9.48
N PRO A 93 -11.93 -2.61 -10.80
CA PRO A 93 -11.76 -3.81 -11.63
C PRO A 93 -10.63 -4.74 -11.19
N HIS A 94 -9.53 -4.21 -10.64
CA HIS A 94 -8.39 -5.01 -10.19
C HIS A 94 -8.68 -5.83 -8.92
N ALA A 95 -9.67 -5.44 -8.12
CA ALA A 95 -10.12 -6.20 -6.96
C ALA A 95 -10.99 -7.41 -7.36
N GLN A 96 -11.37 -7.53 -8.64
CA GLN A 96 -12.26 -8.57 -9.11
C GLN A 96 -11.55 -9.93 -9.25
N ARG A 97 -12.15 -10.96 -8.68
CA ARG A 97 -11.73 -12.36 -8.82
C ARG A 97 -12.50 -13.06 -9.93
N SER A 98 -12.08 -14.29 -10.30
CA SER A 98 -12.70 -15.07 -11.38
C SER A 98 -14.19 -15.36 -11.16
N ASN A 99 -14.64 -15.51 -9.91
CA ASN A 99 -16.05 -15.61 -9.54
C ASN A 99 -16.49 -14.34 -8.81
N ARG A 100 -17.06 -13.39 -9.57
CA ARG A 100 -17.48 -12.07 -9.03
C ARG A 100 -18.55 -12.18 -7.94
N MET A 101 -19.52 -13.10 -8.07
CA MET A 101 -20.57 -13.26 -7.04
C MET A 101 -19.99 -13.78 -5.73
N LEU A 102 -19.04 -14.71 -5.80
CA LEU A 102 -18.35 -15.22 -4.62
C LEU A 102 -17.47 -14.14 -3.98
N LYS A 103 -16.81 -13.28 -4.79
CA LYS A 103 -16.02 -12.15 -4.29
C LYS A 103 -16.93 -11.14 -3.58
N ASN A 104 -18.04 -10.75 -4.18
CA ASN A 104 -19.02 -9.86 -3.54
C ASN A 104 -19.53 -10.43 -2.21
N LYS A 105 -19.85 -11.73 -2.18
CA LYS A 105 -20.24 -12.41 -0.94
C LYS A 105 -19.15 -12.36 0.14
N ALA A 106 -17.88 -12.52 -0.26
CA ALA A 106 -16.75 -12.44 0.65
C ALA A 106 -16.54 -11.01 1.19
N ASP A 107 -16.67 -10.00 0.31
CA ASP A 107 -16.60 -8.59 0.67
C ASP A 107 -17.66 -8.22 1.71
N ASP A 108 -18.90 -8.66 1.45
CA ASP A 108 -20.03 -8.42 2.34
C ASP A 108 -19.86 -9.08 3.72
N TYR A 109 -19.30 -10.28 3.79
CA TYR A 109 -19.02 -10.89 5.09
C TYR A 109 -18.10 -10.04 5.94
N VAL A 110 -17.05 -9.49 5.36
CA VAL A 110 -16.07 -8.65 6.07
C VAL A 110 -16.70 -7.33 6.50
N ILE A 111 -17.29 -6.59 5.57
CA ILE A 111 -17.92 -5.29 5.83
C ILE A 111 -19.04 -5.42 6.86
N ASN A 112 -19.92 -6.41 6.71
CA ASN A 112 -21.05 -6.60 7.64
C ASN A 112 -20.61 -6.92 9.07
N LEU A 113 -19.51 -7.66 9.24
CA LEU A 113 -18.93 -7.93 10.55
C LEU A 113 -18.36 -6.66 11.18
N GLU A 114 -17.63 -5.85 10.41
CA GLU A 114 -17.01 -4.63 10.91
C GLU A 114 -18.03 -3.58 11.34
N ILE A 115 -19.05 -3.31 10.52
CA ILE A 115 -20.12 -2.36 10.88
C ILE A 115 -20.92 -2.86 12.09
N THR A 116 -21.16 -4.18 12.17
CA THR A 116 -21.83 -4.78 13.32
C THR A 116 -21.00 -4.63 14.60
N ASP A 117 -19.70 -4.81 14.53
CA ASP A 117 -18.78 -4.67 15.67
C ASP A 117 -18.64 -3.21 16.10
N ALA A 118 -18.66 -2.27 15.15
CA ALA A 118 -18.75 -0.84 15.41
C ALA A 118 -20.11 -0.42 16.00
N ARG A 119 -21.11 -1.32 15.99
CA ARG A 119 -22.47 -1.10 16.50
C ARG A 119 -23.21 0.05 15.82
N ILE A 120 -23.01 0.20 14.53
CA ILE A 120 -23.63 1.26 13.71
C ILE A 120 -24.87 0.70 13.02
N GLY A 121 -26.02 1.18 13.40
CA GLY A 121 -27.29 0.73 12.83
C GLY A 121 -27.61 -0.74 13.11
N THR A 122 -28.40 -1.35 12.23
CA THR A 122 -28.81 -2.76 12.28
C THR A 122 -28.68 -3.36 10.90
N MET A 123 -27.98 -4.48 10.79
CA MET A 123 -27.82 -5.18 9.50
C MET A 123 -29.19 -5.62 8.96
N PRO A 124 -29.52 -5.34 7.68
CA PRO A 124 -30.71 -5.86 7.02
C PRO A 124 -30.77 -7.39 7.07
N LYS A 125 -31.98 -7.94 7.16
CA LYS A 125 -32.19 -9.40 7.33
C LYS A 125 -31.62 -10.25 6.18
N ILE A 126 -31.47 -9.66 5.01
CA ILE A 126 -30.92 -10.31 3.83
C ILE A 126 -29.38 -10.26 3.79
N GLY A 127 -28.73 -9.52 4.72
CA GLY A 127 -27.29 -9.43 4.81
C GLY A 127 -26.66 -10.76 5.28
N CYS A 128 -25.50 -11.10 4.72
CA CYS A 128 -24.74 -12.25 5.15
C CYS A 128 -23.82 -11.92 6.33
N ARG A 129 -23.69 -12.85 7.26
CA ARG A 129 -22.78 -12.74 8.40
C ARG A 129 -22.34 -14.11 8.87
N ASP A 130 -21.04 -14.28 9.05
CA ASP A 130 -20.46 -15.46 9.69
C ASP A 130 -19.28 -15.03 10.57
N ASP A 131 -19.41 -15.23 11.88
CA ASP A 131 -18.38 -14.81 12.86
C ASP A 131 -17.04 -15.53 12.69
N ARG A 132 -16.96 -16.61 11.88
CA ARG A 132 -15.70 -17.28 11.53
C ARG A 132 -14.73 -16.35 10.78
N PHE A 133 -15.28 -15.41 10.02
CA PHE A 133 -14.51 -14.50 9.15
C PHE A 133 -14.07 -13.21 9.86
N ARG A 134 -14.31 -13.10 11.16
CA ARG A 134 -13.93 -11.90 11.92
C ARG A 134 -12.43 -11.65 11.90
N GLY A 135 -12.03 -10.46 11.46
CA GLY A 135 -10.64 -10.04 11.36
C GLY A 135 -9.89 -10.58 10.15
N MET A 136 -10.58 -11.29 9.24
CA MET A 136 -10.03 -11.73 7.96
C MET A 136 -10.20 -10.66 6.89
N THR A 137 -9.35 -10.70 5.89
CA THR A 137 -9.50 -9.91 4.66
C THR A 137 -10.50 -10.54 3.71
N SER A 138 -11.06 -9.75 2.80
CA SER A 138 -12.00 -10.26 1.79
C SER A 138 -11.40 -11.36 0.91
N ASP A 139 -10.11 -11.30 0.64
CA ASP A 139 -9.41 -12.31 -0.16
C ASP A 139 -9.25 -13.64 0.60
N GLU A 140 -8.93 -13.59 1.90
CA GLU A 140 -8.89 -14.78 2.75
C GLU A 140 -10.26 -15.46 2.84
N VAL A 141 -11.32 -14.66 2.99
CA VAL A 141 -12.71 -15.17 3.00
C VAL A 141 -13.08 -15.79 1.66
N TYR A 142 -12.74 -15.14 0.55
CA TYR A 142 -12.96 -15.66 -0.79
C TYR A 142 -12.30 -17.02 -1.00
N ASP A 143 -11.04 -17.17 -0.58
CA ASP A 143 -10.30 -18.43 -0.75
C ASP A 143 -10.92 -19.56 0.09
N ILE A 144 -11.37 -19.26 1.34
CA ILE A 144 -12.08 -20.24 2.17
C ILE A 144 -13.41 -20.68 1.52
N LEU A 145 -14.23 -19.70 1.06
CA LEU A 145 -15.50 -20.02 0.41
C LEU A 145 -15.29 -20.85 -0.86
N LYS A 146 -14.25 -20.57 -1.62
CA LYS A 146 -13.88 -21.32 -2.81
C LYS A 146 -13.44 -22.75 -2.48
N GLU A 147 -12.68 -22.96 -1.40
CA GLU A 147 -12.31 -24.30 -0.92
C GLU A 147 -13.53 -25.09 -0.44
N GLU A 148 -14.49 -24.43 0.22
CA GLU A 148 -15.77 -25.02 0.65
C GLU A 148 -16.71 -25.33 -0.53
N LYS A 149 -16.32 -24.94 -1.79
CA LYS A 149 -17.10 -25.07 -3.01
C LYS A 149 -18.43 -24.31 -2.97
N ASP A 150 -18.45 -23.20 -2.25
CA ASP A 150 -19.55 -22.26 -2.32
C ASP A 150 -19.55 -21.59 -3.70
N ASP A 151 -20.64 -21.70 -4.43
CA ASP A 151 -20.80 -21.10 -5.76
C ASP A 151 -21.56 -19.76 -5.72
N ALA A 152 -21.91 -19.31 -4.52
CA ALA A 152 -22.73 -18.13 -4.26
C ALA A 152 -24.09 -18.13 -4.99
N SER A 153 -24.60 -19.31 -5.42
CA SER A 153 -25.85 -19.40 -6.20
C SER A 153 -27.08 -18.92 -5.42
N ASP A 154 -27.06 -19.06 -4.10
CA ASP A 154 -28.15 -18.66 -3.20
C ASP A 154 -27.91 -17.26 -2.60
N TYR A 155 -26.81 -16.58 -2.96
CA TYR A 155 -26.47 -15.30 -2.42
C TYR A 155 -27.34 -14.18 -3.01
N GLN A 156 -28.06 -13.51 -2.16
CA GLN A 156 -28.85 -12.32 -2.45
C GLN A 156 -28.43 -11.24 -1.46
N GLY A 157 -27.28 -10.58 -1.73
CA GLY A 157 -26.87 -9.42 -0.93
C GLY A 157 -27.91 -8.30 -0.93
N PHE A 158 -27.79 -7.38 0.00
CA PHE A 158 -28.64 -6.17 0.01
C PHE A 158 -28.01 -5.00 -0.73
N ASP A 159 -26.98 -5.26 -1.48
CA ASP A 159 -26.30 -4.36 -2.40
C ASP A 159 -26.08 -5.01 -3.77
N VAL A 160 -25.69 -4.19 -4.74
CA VAL A 160 -25.25 -4.64 -6.06
C VAL A 160 -24.13 -3.73 -6.53
N HIS A 161 -22.99 -4.28 -6.85
CA HIS A 161 -21.90 -3.50 -7.42
C HIS A 161 -22.26 -3.01 -8.82
N ILE A 162 -22.22 -1.71 -9.01
CA ILE A 162 -22.29 -1.10 -10.33
C ILE A 162 -20.86 -1.15 -10.88
N GLU A 163 -20.68 -1.80 -12.05
CA GLU A 163 -19.39 -1.75 -12.73
C GLU A 163 -19.05 -0.27 -13.00
N LEU A 164 -17.91 0.14 -12.45
CA LEU A 164 -17.35 1.45 -12.74
C LEU A 164 -17.01 1.48 -14.24
N GLY A 165 -17.82 2.26 -14.99
CA GLY A 165 -17.42 2.78 -16.29
C GLY A 165 -16.55 4.02 -16.11
N ASP A 166 -16.34 4.76 -17.19
CA ASP A 166 -15.75 6.09 -17.08
C ASP A 166 -16.63 6.95 -16.15
N VAL A 167 -16.06 7.40 -15.04
CA VAL A 167 -16.75 8.22 -14.03
C VAL A 167 -16.53 9.69 -14.41
N GLU A 168 -17.59 10.45 -14.54
CA GLU A 168 -17.50 11.89 -14.78
C GLU A 168 -17.40 12.63 -13.43
N ASP A 169 -16.52 13.62 -13.34
CA ASP A 169 -16.41 14.52 -12.19
C ASP A 169 -17.55 15.54 -12.13
N GLU A 170 -17.51 16.49 -11.18
CA GLU A 170 -18.52 17.55 -11.03
C GLU A 170 -18.58 18.49 -12.24
N ASP A 171 -17.50 18.59 -13.02
CA ASP A 171 -17.38 19.44 -14.21
C ASP A 171 -17.68 18.65 -15.50
N GLY A 172 -17.94 17.32 -15.42
CA GLY A 172 -18.25 16.43 -16.53
C GLY A 172 -16.99 15.92 -17.26
N GLU A 173 -15.83 16.00 -16.64
CA GLU A 173 -14.61 15.39 -17.16
C GLU A 173 -14.50 13.93 -16.71
N THR A 174 -13.99 13.06 -17.59
CA THR A 174 -13.78 11.64 -17.28
C THR A 174 -12.57 11.49 -16.36
N ILE A 175 -12.78 10.92 -15.18
CA ILE A 175 -11.71 10.64 -14.20
C ILE A 175 -11.29 9.19 -14.34
N SER A 176 -9.99 8.95 -14.25
CA SER A 176 -9.45 7.59 -14.19
C SER A 176 -9.79 6.91 -12.86
N LEU A 177 -9.85 5.58 -12.86
CA LEU A 177 -10.11 4.80 -11.64
C LEU A 177 -9.01 5.00 -10.59
N ASP A 178 -7.77 5.21 -11.02
CA ASP A 178 -6.63 5.47 -10.12
C ASP A 178 -6.76 6.82 -9.43
N GLU A 179 -7.21 7.85 -10.15
CA GLU A 179 -7.50 9.17 -9.57
C GLU A 179 -8.65 9.10 -8.56
N LEU A 180 -9.72 8.35 -8.88
CA LEU A 180 -10.84 8.14 -7.96
C LEU A 180 -10.38 7.44 -6.68
N SER A 181 -9.55 6.39 -6.80
CA SER A 181 -8.99 5.67 -5.66
C SER A 181 -8.10 6.59 -4.80
N ALA A 182 -7.24 7.42 -5.42
CA ALA A 182 -6.42 8.39 -4.71
C ALA A 182 -7.26 9.42 -3.94
N GLU A 183 -8.31 9.97 -4.56
CA GLU A 183 -9.23 10.89 -3.90
C GLU A 183 -9.93 10.25 -2.68
N TRP A 184 -10.30 8.96 -2.77
CA TRP A 184 -10.91 8.25 -1.66
C TRP A 184 -9.92 7.94 -0.55
N ARG A 185 -8.65 7.59 -0.86
CA ARG A 185 -7.59 7.44 0.15
C ARG A 185 -7.40 8.71 0.97
N ASP A 186 -7.30 9.86 0.30
CA ASP A 186 -7.21 11.16 0.97
C ASP A 186 -8.46 11.46 1.81
N ALA A 187 -9.64 11.10 1.31
CA ALA A 187 -10.89 11.29 2.05
C ALA A 187 -10.94 10.44 3.32
N VAL A 188 -10.50 9.18 3.25
CA VAL A 188 -10.43 8.26 4.40
C VAL A 188 -9.46 8.79 5.45
N MET A 189 -8.24 9.21 5.05
CA MET A 189 -7.27 9.80 5.97
C MET A 189 -7.85 11.02 6.69
N ASN A 190 -8.45 11.95 5.95
CA ASN A 190 -9.08 13.14 6.51
C ASN A 190 -10.25 12.81 7.46
N ALA A 191 -11.08 11.81 7.12
CA ALA A 191 -12.20 11.40 7.96
C ALA A 191 -11.75 10.77 9.28
N VAL A 192 -10.66 9.96 9.25
CA VAL A 192 -10.04 9.39 10.45
C VAL A 192 -9.49 10.50 11.34
N ASP A 193 -8.71 11.44 10.79
CA ASP A 193 -8.14 12.56 11.54
C ASP A 193 -9.21 13.42 12.23
N GLN A 194 -10.31 13.69 11.52
CA GLN A 194 -11.42 14.45 12.09
C GLN A 194 -12.17 13.67 13.18
N ALA A 195 -12.38 12.36 13.00
CA ALA A 195 -13.01 11.51 14.01
C ALA A 195 -12.14 11.39 15.27
N GLU A 196 -10.82 11.29 15.12
CA GLU A 196 -9.86 11.31 16.23
C GLU A 196 -9.90 12.67 16.97
N ALA A 197 -9.88 13.78 16.25
CA ALA A 197 -9.97 15.13 16.82
C ALA A 197 -11.27 15.33 17.61
N MET A 198 -12.37 14.68 17.19
CA MET A 198 -13.66 14.69 17.90
C MET A 198 -13.75 13.67 19.05
N GLN A 199 -12.66 12.92 19.35
CA GLN A 199 -12.61 11.85 20.33
C GLN A 199 -13.64 10.73 20.07
N LYS A 200 -13.95 10.46 18.81
CA LYS A 200 -14.88 9.44 18.33
C LYS A 200 -14.22 8.36 17.49
N ALA A 201 -12.93 8.16 17.64
CA ALA A 201 -12.19 7.13 16.91
C ALA A 201 -12.61 5.69 17.26
N GLY A 202 -13.28 5.49 18.41
CA GLY A 202 -13.67 4.15 18.86
C GLY A 202 -14.69 3.42 17.97
N ASN A 203 -15.31 4.12 17.01
CA ASN A 203 -16.29 3.55 16.07
C ASN A 203 -15.74 3.41 14.66
N ILE A 204 -14.45 3.69 14.45
CA ILE A 204 -13.77 3.44 13.18
C ILE A 204 -13.43 1.95 13.10
N PRO A 205 -13.72 1.25 11.99
CA PRO A 205 -13.31 -0.14 11.80
C PRO A 205 -11.81 -0.34 12.03
N GLY A 206 -11.45 -1.43 12.74
CA GLY A 206 -10.05 -1.67 13.11
C GLY A 206 -9.13 -1.86 11.90
N GLN A 207 -9.64 -2.43 10.80
CA GLN A 207 -8.90 -2.59 9.55
C GLN A 207 -8.64 -1.22 8.88
N VAL A 208 -9.61 -0.30 8.93
CA VAL A 208 -9.42 1.08 8.42
C VAL A 208 -8.33 1.81 9.21
N LEU A 209 -8.34 1.70 10.54
CA LEU A 209 -7.29 2.31 11.38
C LEU A 209 -5.90 1.74 11.04
N LYS A 210 -5.82 0.44 10.79
CA LYS A 210 -4.60 -0.22 10.34
C LYS A 210 -4.18 0.29 8.95
N TYR A 211 -5.11 0.32 8.00
CA TYR A 211 -4.88 0.83 6.65
C TYR A 211 -4.39 2.29 6.64
N VAL A 212 -5.05 3.18 7.41
CA VAL A 212 -4.62 4.58 7.52
C VAL A 212 -3.27 4.71 8.23
N LYS A 213 -2.99 3.85 9.21
CA LYS A 213 -1.67 3.81 9.85
C LYS A 213 -0.60 3.39 8.85
N ASP A 214 -0.84 2.35 8.07
CA ASP A 214 0.06 1.88 7.02
C ASP A 214 0.29 2.97 5.95
N LEU A 215 -0.74 3.78 5.61
CA LEU A 215 -0.62 4.93 4.70
C LEU A 215 0.12 6.13 5.30
N LYS A 216 -0.02 6.37 6.62
CA LYS A 216 0.64 7.49 7.32
C LYS A 216 2.07 7.17 7.74
N GLU A 217 2.42 5.89 7.85
CA GLU A 217 3.82 5.50 7.98
C GLU A 217 4.49 5.90 6.67
N PRO A 218 5.45 6.86 6.70
CA PRO A 218 6.11 7.27 5.48
C PRO A 218 6.77 6.02 4.89
N THR A 219 6.23 5.52 3.78
CA THR A 219 6.96 4.62 2.91
C THR A 219 8.13 5.46 2.39
N ILE A 220 9.28 5.29 3.00
CA ILE A 220 10.50 5.87 2.48
C ILE A 220 10.66 5.25 1.10
N ASP A 221 10.51 6.05 0.05
CA ASP A 221 10.86 5.59 -1.29
C ASP A 221 12.34 5.17 -1.23
N TRP A 222 12.59 3.89 -1.41
CA TRP A 222 13.94 3.34 -1.28
C TRP A 222 14.90 4.00 -2.28
N ARG A 223 14.41 4.44 -3.44
CA ARG A 223 15.18 5.18 -4.45
C ARG A 223 15.61 6.52 -3.92
N GLN A 224 14.66 7.32 -3.41
CA GLN A 224 14.94 8.61 -2.80
C GLN A 224 15.87 8.46 -1.60
N TYR A 225 15.67 7.41 -0.78
CA TYR A 225 16.55 7.14 0.36
C TYR A 225 18.00 6.88 -0.07
N ILE A 226 18.22 6.08 -1.12
CA ILE A 226 19.55 5.83 -1.67
C ILE A 226 20.13 7.13 -2.24
N GLU A 227 19.38 7.89 -3.03
CA GLU A 227 19.81 9.18 -3.59
C GLU A 227 20.23 10.19 -2.51
N GLU A 228 19.53 10.24 -1.38
CA GLU A 228 19.87 11.13 -0.26
C GLU A 228 21.04 10.61 0.58
N THR A 229 21.16 9.28 0.70
CA THR A 229 22.20 8.64 1.53
C THR A 229 23.55 8.59 0.85
N VAL A 230 23.61 8.24 -0.44
CA VAL A 230 24.88 8.12 -1.19
C VAL A 230 25.76 9.37 -1.08
N PRO A 231 25.28 10.62 -1.23
CA PRO A 231 26.12 11.81 -1.02
C PRO A 231 26.65 11.96 0.40
N SER A 232 25.92 11.46 1.39
CA SER A 232 26.33 11.54 2.79
C SER A 232 27.48 10.60 3.14
N LEU A 233 27.66 9.55 2.33
CA LEU A 233 28.74 8.57 2.46
C LEU A 233 30.10 9.10 1.98
N ILE A 234 30.11 10.22 1.22
CA ILE A 234 31.35 10.84 0.75
C ILE A 234 32.15 11.33 1.97
N LYS A 235 33.19 10.61 2.30
CA LYS A 235 34.09 11.00 3.41
C LYS A 235 34.89 12.23 3.05
N ASN A 236 34.73 13.29 3.83
CA ASN A 236 35.55 14.49 3.74
C ASN A 236 36.74 14.35 4.69
N ASP A 237 37.89 13.92 4.18
CA ASP A 237 39.09 13.83 4.99
C ASP A 237 39.83 15.18 5.07
N PHE A 238 40.39 15.46 6.24
CA PHE A 238 41.26 16.62 6.43
C PHE A 238 42.68 16.29 5.93
N THR A 239 43.11 16.96 4.88
CA THR A 239 44.45 16.78 4.34
C THR A 239 45.28 18.04 4.44
N PHE A 240 46.59 17.87 4.67
CA PHE A 240 47.54 18.97 4.59
C PHE A 240 47.94 19.31 3.13
N SER A 241 47.49 18.57 2.16
CA SER A 241 47.71 18.84 0.73
C SER A 241 46.84 20.00 0.21
N VAL A 242 45.70 20.24 0.88
CA VAL A 242 44.76 21.35 0.57
C VAL A 242 44.70 22.31 1.75
N GLU A 243 44.94 23.60 1.44
CA GLU A 243 44.92 24.64 2.48
C GLU A 243 43.47 25.04 2.82
N SER A 244 43.13 25.02 4.13
CA SER A 244 41.83 25.50 4.61
C SER A 244 41.60 26.97 4.28
N ARG A 245 40.38 27.37 3.92
CA ARG A 245 40.01 28.78 3.74
C ARG A 245 40.29 29.63 5.00
N LYS A 246 40.26 29.03 6.18
CA LYS A 246 40.62 29.71 7.44
C LYS A 246 42.12 29.89 7.61
N SER A 247 42.94 29.11 6.95
CA SER A 247 44.40 29.23 6.92
C SER A 247 44.85 30.55 6.30
N LYS A 248 44.13 31.04 5.29
CA LYS A 248 44.45 32.32 4.59
C LYS A 248 44.24 33.55 5.49
N ALA A 249 43.42 33.40 6.57
CA ALA A 249 43.15 34.43 7.54
C ALA A 249 43.95 34.28 8.83
N ALA A 250 44.61 33.14 9.03
CA ALA A 250 45.39 32.80 10.20
C ALA A 250 46.84 32.62 9.80
N SER A 251 47.77 33.07 10.62
CA SER A 251 49.21 32.98 10.32
C SER A 251 49.81 31.57 10.46
N TYR A 252 49.01 30.54 10.34
CA TYR A 252 49.40 29.12 10.45
C TYR A 252 48.61 28.28 9.48
N TYR A 253 49.23 27.20 8.98
CA TYR A 253 48.66 26.26 8.00
C TYR A 253 47.71 25.31 8.70
N LEU A 254 46.43 25.33 8.30
CA LEU A 254 45.41 24.37 8.75
C LEU A 254 45.08 23.43 7.58
N PRO A 255 44.88 22.14 7.86
CA PRO A 255 44.45 21.19 6.84
C PRO A 255 43.11 21.62 6.23
N GLY A 256 43.01 21.53 4.95
CA GLY A 256 41.75 21.70 4.23
C GLY A 256 40.98 20.40 4.14
N MET A 257 39.69 20.46 3.87
CA MET A 257 38.88 19.29 3.52
C MET A 257 39.17 18.93 2.05
N GLN A 258 39.58 17.71 1.83
CA GLN A 258 39.57 17.08 0.52
C GLN A 258 38.40 16.09 0.53
N ALA A 259 37.42 16.30 -0.33
CA ALA A 259 36.40 15.30 -0.55
C ALA A 259 37.09 14.14 -1.32
N GLU A 260 37.11 12.97 -0.75
CA GLU A 260 37.26 11.76 -1.55
C GLU A 260 35.94 11.60 -2.29
N GLU A 261 35.93 11.93 -3.58
CA GLU A 261 34.71 11.91 -4.40
C GLU A 261 34.30 10.47 -4.75
N ARG A 262 35.10 9.46 -4.39
CA ARG A 262 34.85 8.07 -4.74
C ARG A 262 33.90 7.40 -3.75
N ILE A 263 32.79 6.93 -4.24
CA ILE A 263 31.78 6.20 -3.49
C ILE A 263 32.07 4.70 -3.61
N ASN A 264 32.13 3.98 -2.47
CA ASN A 264 32.37 2.55 -2.43
C ASN A 264 31.17 1.83 -1.77
N ILE A 265 30.38 1.13 -2.59
CA ILE A 265 29.17 0.45 -2.16
C ILE A 265 29.29 -1.04 -2.41
N ALA A 266 28.82 -1.84 -1.45
CA ALA A 266 28.63 -3.26 -1.62
C ALA A 266 27.12 -3.56 -1.66
N ILE A 267 26.69 -4.38 -2.60
CA ILE A 267 25.29 -4.78 -2.78
C ILE A 267 25.23 -6.29 -2.83
N CYS A 268 24.44 -6.89 -1.97
CA CYS A 268 24.10 -8.30 -2.07
C CYS A 268 22.60 -8.49 -2.37
N ILE A 269 22.32 -9.46 -3.21
CA ILE A 269 20.98 -9.74 -3.71
C ILE A 269 20.59 -11.15 -3.30
N ASP A 270 19.54 -11.24 -2.50
CA ASP A 270 18.92 -12.50 -2.14
C ASP A 270 18.25 -13.10 -3.38
N THR A 271 18.70 -14.29 -3.75
CA THR A 271 18.16 -15.04 -4.88
C THR A 271 17.44 -16.30 -4.43
N SER A 272 16.94 -16.31 -3.19
CA SER A 272 16.06 -17.36 -2.69
C SER A 272 14.78 -17.45 -3.52
N GLY A 273 14.06 -18.57 -3.43
CA GLY A 273 12.92 -18.86 -4.29
C GLY A 273 11.72 -17.90 -4.18
N SER A 274 11.72 -16.99 -3.22
CA SER A 274 10.68 -15.97 -2.98
C SER A 274 10.88 -14.69 -3.82
N ILE A 275 12.10 -14.43 -4.32
CA ILE A 275 12.43 -13.24 -5.13
C ILE A 275 12.50 -13.63 -6.60
N SER A 276 11.79 -12.91 -7.46
CA SER A 276 11.75 -13.13 -8.90
C SER A 276 12.92 -12.45 -9.63
N ASP A 277 13.32 -13.01 -10.80
CA ASP A 277 14.36 -12.40 -11.64
C ASP A 277 13.99 -10.99 -12.09
N ASP A 278 12.72 -10.74 -12.36
CA ASP A 278 12.23 -9.43 -12.78
C ASP A 278 12.41 -8.38 -11.67
N GLU A 279 12.20 -8.75 -10.40
CA GLU A 279 12.43 -7.84 -9.27
C GLU A 279 13.91 -7.51 -9.10
N VAL A 280 14.78 -8.48 -9.30
CA VAL A 280 16.24 -8.27 -9.26
C VAL A 280 16.69 -7.32 -10.39
N ILE A 281 16.21 -7.54 -11.61
CA ILE A 281 16.55 -6.70 -12.77
C ILE A 281 16.03 -5.28 -12.58
N ASP A 282 14.78 -5.11 -12.11
CA ASP A 282 14.21 -3.79 -11.82
C ASP A 282 15.06 -3.05 -10.76
N PHE A 283 15.41 -3.73 -9.66
CA PHE A 283 16.26 -3.16 -8.60
C PHE A 283 17.63 -2.73 -9.13
N LEU A 284 18.31 -3.58 -9.91
CA LEU A 284 19.63 -3.26 -10.48
C LEU A 284 19.56 -2.09 -11.47
N SER A 285 18.50 -2.02 -12.27
CA SER A 285 18.28 -0.93 -13.23
C SER A 285 18.09 0.42 -12.51
N GLU A 286 17.38 0.43 -11.40
CA GLU A 286 17.19 1.64 -10.59
C GLU A 286 18.51 2.08 -9.91
N ILE A 287 19.27 1.14 -9.36
CA ILE A 287 20.61 1.45 -8.80
C ILE A 287 21.51 2.02 -9.89
N GLN A 288 21.51 1.45 -11.10
CA GLN A 288 22.23 2.02 -12.25
C GLN A 288 21.84 3.48 -12.47
N GLY A 289 20.53 3.78 -12.60
CA GLY A 289 20.04 5.14 -12.85
C GLY A 289 20.46 6.14 -11.76
N ILE A 290 20.46 5.73 -10.49
CA ILE A 290 20.93 6.55 -9.38
C ILE A 290 22.43 6.81 -9.51
N MET A 291 23.21 5.78 -9.79
CA MET A 291 24.67 5.87 -9.80
C MET A 291 25.24 6.61 -11.03
N GLU A 292 24.53 6.65 -12.16
CA GLU A 292 24.89 7.44 -13.33
C GLU A 292 25.02 8.95 -13.05
N GLN A 293 24.45 9.42 -11.94
CA GLN A 293 24.57 10.82 -11.51
C GLN A 293 25.95 11.15 -10.90
N TYR A 294 26.76 10.13 -10.58
CA TYR A 294 28.06 10.28 -9.91
C TYR A 294 29.22 9.99 -10.87
N ASN A 295 30.29 10.78 -10.74
CA ASN A 295 31.43 10.71 -11.65
C ASN A 295 32.47 9.65 -11.26
N ASP A 296 32.54 9.27 -9.99
CA ASP A 296 33.53 8.29 -9.50
C ASP A 296 32.92 7.42 -8.38
N PHE A 297 32.79 6.13 -8.69
CA PHE A 297 32.27 5.14 -7.75
C PHE A 297 32.82 3.75 -8.03
N VAL A 298 32.73 2.87 -7.06
CA VAL A 298 32.89 1.43 -7.18
C VAL A 298 31.75 0.74 -6.50
N ILE A 299 31.03 -0.10 -7.24
CA ILE A 299 29.96 -0.92 -6.70
C ILE A 299 30.37 -2.38 -6.86
N LYS A 300 30.35 -3.13 -5.77
CA LYS A 300 30.54 -4.59 -5.78
C LYS A 300 29.19 -5.25 -5.56
N VAL A 301 28.75 -6.05 -6.52
CA VAL A 301 27.44 -6.73 -6.50
C VAL A 301 27.66 -8.23 -6.54
N TRP A 302 26.91 -8.97 -5.74
CA TRP A 302 26.86 -10.43 -5.77
C TRP A 302 25.47 -10.96 -5.39
N CYS A 303 25.16 -12.14 -5.91
CA CYS A 303 24.00 -12.90 -5.48
C CYS A 303 24.34 -13.80 -4.29
N PHE A 304 23.35 -14.11 -3.48
CA PHE A 304 23.50 -15.09 -2.42
C PHE A 304 22.18 -15.85 -2.19
N ASP A 305 22.32 -17.05 -1.62
CA ASP A 305 21.25 -17.87 -1.07
C ASP A 305 21.70 -18.47 0.27
N THR A 306 22.07 -19.74 0.34
CA THR A 306 22.79 -20.37 1.48
C THR A 306 24.30 -20.18 1.38
N GLN A 307 24.79 -19.59 0.32
CA GLN A 307 26.17 -19.25 0.02
C GLN A 307 26.24 -18.02 -0.88
N THR A 308 27.39 -17.41 -0.98
CA THR A 308 27.64 -16.29 -1.88
C THR A 308 28.17 -16.75 -3.22
N TYR A 309 27.86 -16.01 -4.26
CA TYR A 309 28.27 -16.27 -5.65
C TYR A 309 29.33 -15.27 -6.15
N THR A 310 29.48 -15.19 -7.47
CA THR A 310 30.47 -14.35 -8.11
C THR A 310 30.28 -12.88 -7.74
N VAL A 311 31.36 -12.22 -7.28
CA VAL A 311 31.37 -10.77 -7.04
C VAL A 311 31.67 -10.05 -8.35
N HIS A 312 30.76 -9.22 -8.79
CA HIS A 312 30.92 -8.33 -9.95
C HIS A 312 31.28 -6.93 -9.47
N GLU A 313 32.19 -6.25 -10.19
CA GLU A 313 32.61 -4.90 -9.87
C GLU A 313 32.17 -3.94 -10.98
N PHE A 314 31.41 -2.91 -10.60
CA PHE A 314 30.92 -1.88 -11.52
C PHE A 314 31.50 -0.52 -11.16
N THR A 315 31.80 0.22 -12.20
CA THR A 315 32.39 1.57 -12.17
C THR A 315 31.65 2.42 -13.20
N PRO A 316 31.85 3.74 -13.28
CA PRO A 316 31.23 4.57 -14.33
C PRO A 316 31.50 4.09 -15.78
N TYR A 317 32.47 3.22 -15.99
CA TYR A 317 32.83 2.73 -17.33
C TYR A 317 32.06 1.50 -17.79
N ASN A 318 31.43 0.75 -16.86
CA ASN A 318 30.73 -0.50 -17.15
C ASN A 318 29.42 -0.64 -16.36
N ILE A 319 28.89 0.46 -15.85
CA ILE A 319 27.62 0.45 -15.06
C ILE A 319 26.43 -0.04 -15.90
N ASP A 320 26.45 0.22 -17.21
CA ASP A 320 25.40 -0.21 -18.15
C ASP A 320 25.23 -1.74 -18.20
N GLU A 321 26.27 -2.49 -17.82
CA GLU A 321 26.25 -3.96 -17.78
C GLU A 321 25.61 -4.53 -16.51
N MET A 322 25.30 -3.68 -15.51
CA MET A 322 24.80 -4.14 -14.21
C MET A 322 23.45 -4.86 -14.29
N PRO A 323 22.43 -4.40 -15.03
CA PRO A 323 21.15 -5.11 -15.14
C PRO A 323 21.25 -6.46 -15.85
N GLU A 324 22.31 -6.66 -16.65
CA GLU A 324 22.57 -7.89 -17.40
C GLU A 324 23.44 -8.91 -16.63
N MET A 325 23.79 -8.60 -15.37
CA MET A 325 24.63 -9.53 -14.60
C MET A 325 23.90 -10.87 -14.37
N PRO A 326 24.62 -12.00 -14.37
CA PRO A 326 24.04 -13.31 -14.13
C PRO A 326 23.42 -13.42 -12.73
N ILE A 327 22.14 -13.81 -12.67
CA ILE A 327 21.45 -14.10 -11.41
C ILE A 327 21.75 -15.56 -11.03
N GLU A 328 22.56 -15.76 -9.99
CA GLU A 328 22.97 -17.08 -9.51
C GLU A 328 22.28 -17.40 -8.19
N GLY A 329 22.00 -18.70 -7.92
CA GLY A 329 21.37 -19.17 -6.70
C GLY A 329 20.02 -19.85 -6.95
N ARG A 330 19.14 -19.91 -5.98
CA ARG A 330 17.77 -20.46 -5.89
C ARG A 330 17.62 -21.43 -4.72
N GLY A 331 18.51 -21.33 -3.73
CA GLY A 331 18.49 -22.16 -2.51
C GLY A 331 17.63 -21.56 -1.39
N GLY A 332 18.02 -21.86 -0.15
CA GLY A 332 17.48 -21.20 1.05
C GLY A 332 18.16 -19.85 1.28
N THR A 333 17.96 -19.24 2.45
CA THR A 333 18.43 -17.88 2.73
C THR A 333 19.32 -17.86 3.97
N GLU A 334 20.62 -17.59 3.82
CA GLU A 334 21.56 -17.42 4.93
C GLU A 334 22.29 -16.08 4.78
N PHE A 335 22.00 -15.12 5.67
CA PHE A 335 22.59 -13.79 5.54
C PHE A 335 24.07 -13.72 5.93
N GLU A 336 24.49 -14.53 6.92
CA GLU A 336 25.83 -14.45 7.50
C GLU A 336 26.94 -14.68 6.47
N CYS A 337 26.67 -15.49 5.43
CA CYS A 337 27.63 -15.74 4.35
C CYS A 337 28.11 -14.48 3.64
N ASN A 338 27.31 -13.40 3.61
CA ASN A 338 27.67 -12.13 2.99
C ASN A 338 28.78 -11.40 3.79
N TRP A 339 28.68 -11.41 5.12
CA TRP A 339 29.71 -10.83 5.98
C TRP A 339 31.01 -11.65 5.93
N ASP A 340 30.89 -12.98 5.87
CA ASP A 340 32.06 -13.86 5.69
C ASP A 340 32.76 -13.60 4.36
N LEU A 341 32.01 -13.43 3.27
CA LEU A 341 32.57 -13.05 1.97
C LEU A 341 33.28 -11.71 2.03
N MET A 342 32.67 -10.69 2.66
CA MET A 342 33.28 -9.37 2.79
C MET A 342 34.58 -9.43 3.58
N LYS A 343 34.61 -10.19 4.69
CA LYS A 343 35.80 -10.40 5.52
C LYS A 343 36.88 -11.17 4.76
N GLU A 344 36.54 -12.22 4.02
CA GLU A 344 37.46 -13.02 3.24
C GLU A 344 38.12 -12.23 2.07
N LYS A 345 37.32 -11.39 1.41
CA LYS A 345 37.79 -10.59 0.26
C LYS A 345 38.25 -9.19 0.64
N GLU A 346 38.34 -8.87 1.93
CA GLU A 346 38.71 -7.54 2.43
C GLU A 346 37.88 -6.41 1.79
N ILE A 347 36.54 -6.62 1.68
CA ILE A 347 35.60 -5.64 1.16
C ILE A 347 35.15 -4.75 2.33
N GLU A 348 35.63 -3.51 2.35
CA GLU A 348 35.26 -2.48 3.34
C GLU A 348 34.47 -1.36 2.63
N PRO A 349 33.16 -1.50 2.46
CA PRO A 349 32.36 -0.51 1.76
C PRO A 349 31.98 0.66 2.69
N ASP A 350 31.69 1.82 2.11
CA ASP A 350 31.09 2.97 2.81
C ASP A 350 29.63 2.73 3.18
N ALA A 351 28.93 1.94 2.36
CA ALA A 351 27.59 1.39 2.66
C ALA A 351 27.45 -0.04 2.12
N PHE A 352 26.70 -0.84 2.84
CA PHE A 352 26.30 -2.18 2.47
C PHE A 352 24.79 -2.24 2.29
N ILE A 353 24.33 -2.63 1.11
CA ILE A 353 22.92 -2.72 0.75
C ILE A 353 22.57 -4.18 0.53
N MET A 354 21.56 -4.67 1.23
CA MET A 354 21.03 -6.02 1.05
C MET A 354 19.60 -5.95 0.53
N PHE A 355 19.36 -6.55 -0.64
CA PHE A 355 18.04 -6.74 -1.21
C PHE A 355 17.54 -8.14 -0.87
N THR A 356 16.40 -8.26 -0.16
CA THR A 356 15.91 -9.54 0.40
C THR A 356 14.42 -9.47 0.72
N ASP A 357 13.81 -10.63 0.96
CA ASP A 357 12.46 -10.73 1.56
C ASP A 357 12.47 -10.67 3.11
N GLY A 358 13.66 -10.66 3.73
CA GLY A 358 13.81 -10.49 5.18
C GLY A 358 13.59 -11.73 6.03
N TYR A 359 13.69 -12.94 5.47
CA TYR A 359 13.52 -14.21 6.20
C TYR A 359 14.78 -15.08 6.22
N PRO A 360 15.84 -14.69 6.98
CA PRO A 360 17.05 -15.49 7.04
C PRO A 360 16.89 -16.76 7.89
N PHE A 361 17.63 -17.79 7.54
CA PHE A 361 17.88 -18.90 8.43
C PHE A 361 18.95 -18.49 9.49
N GLY A 362 18.50 -18.10 10.68
CA GLY A 362 19.38 -17.83 11.81
C GLY A 362 19.77 -16.37 11.97
N SER A 363 21.05 -16.03 11.75
CA SER A 363 21.60 -14.70 12.01
C SER A 363 21.25 -13.69 10.93
N TRP A 364 21.08 -12.43 11.33
CA TRP A 364 20.97 -11.28 10.42
C TRP A 364 22.33 -10.75 9.97
N GLY A 365 23.43 -11.31 10.49
CA GLY A 365 24.80 -10.93 10.19
C GLY A 365 25.47 -10.12 11.27
N ASP A 366 26.58 -9.41 10.94
CA ASP A 366 27.43 -8.69 11.89
C ASP A 366 27.15 -7.17 11.81
N GLU A 367 26.38 -6.65 12.78
CA GLU A 367 25.98 -5.23 12.87
C GLU A 367 27.16 -4.25 12.99
N HIS A 368 28.34 -4.75 13.38
CA HIS A 368 29.49 -3.90 13.65
C HIS A 368 30.51 -3.86 12.49
N TYR A 369 30.34 -4.71 11.48
CA TYR A 369 31.31 -4.78 10.38
C TYR A 369 31.21 -3.60 9.42
N VAL A 370 29.98 -3.13 9.10
CA VAL A 370 29.73 -1.96 8.26
C VAL A 370 28.85 -0.98 9.02
N GLU A 371 29.27 0.26 9.11
CA GLU A 371 28.54 1.31 9.87
C GLU A 371 27.17 1.62 9.22
N ASN A 372 27.13 1.64 7.88
CA ASN A 372 25.93 1.96 7.10
C ASN A 372 25.39 0.71 6.40
N THR A 373 24.65 -0.11 7.11
CA THR A 373 23.96 -1.27 6.53
C THR A 373 22.49 -0.90 6.24
N ILE A 374 22.06 -1.12 5.00
CA ILE A 374 20.71 -0.81 4.51
C ILE A 374 20.09 -2.10 4.02
N PHE A 375 18.93 -2.47 4.57
CA PHE A 375 18.14 -3.59 4.13
C PHE A 375 16.97 -3.10 3.30
N ILE A 376 16.93 -3.43 2.02
CA ILE A 376 15.79 -3.17 1.14
C ILE A 376 14.95 -4.43 1.13
N ILE A 377 13.79 -4.38 1.78
CA ILE A 377 12.99 -5.56 2.10
C ILE A 377 11.68 -5.56 1.33
N THR A 378 11.38 -6.65 0.61
CA THR A 378 10.15 -6.83 -0.17
C THR A 378 8.94 -7.22 0.69
N SER A 379 9.16 -7.62 1.95
CA SER A 379 8.11 -7.99 2.92
C SER A 379 7.91 -6.89 3.99
N LYS A 380 7.06 -7.15 4.99
CA LYS A 380 6.83 -6.26 6.15
C LYS A 380 7.75 -6.54 7.35
N VAL A 381 8.86 -7.24 7.16
CA VAL A 381 9.83 -7.55 8.21
C VAL A 381 10.76 -6.37 8.42
N GLU A 382 11.07 -6.05 9.68
CA GLU A 382 12.09 -5.07 10.04
C GLU A 382 13.38 -5.77 10.44
N ALA A 383 14.51 -5.28 9.95
CA ALA A 383 15.82 -5.77 10.36
C ALA A 383 16.14 -5.37 11.82
N PRO A 384 16.82 -6.23 12.60
CA PRO A 384 17.15 -5.93 14.00
C PRO A 384 18.24 -4.87 14.17
N PHE A 385 18.96 -4.52 13.10
CA PHE A 385 19.97 -3.47 13.05
C PHE A 385 20.03 -2.85 11.64
N GLY A 386 20.80 -1.77 11.49
CA GLY A 386 20.88 -1.05 10.23
C GLY A 386 19.58 -0.28 9.95
N ILE A 387 19.34 0.02 8.70
CA ILE A 387 18.15 0.75 8.26
C ILE A 387 17.32 -0.13 7.35
N THR A 388 16.06 -0.34 7.70
CA THR A 388 15.11 -1.07 6.85
C THR A 388 14.36 -0.10 5.97
N VAL A 389 14.39 -0.35 4.67
CA VAL A 389 13.64 0.40 3.66
C VAL A 389 12.74 -0.56 2.90
N PRO A 390 11.43 -0.36 2.89
CA PRO A 390 10.52 -1.23 2.15
C PRO A 390 10.75 -1.09 0.65
N TYR A 391 10.76 -2.22 -0.07
CA TYR A 391 10.79 -2.23 -1.52
C TYR A 391 9.36 -2.16 -2.06
N ASP A 392 9.02 -1.09 -2.77
CA ASP A 392 7.78 -0.97 -3.51
C ASP A 392 8.08 -0.95 -5.02
N ARG A 393 7.53 -1.95 -5.73
CA ARG A 393 7.68 -2.07 -7.19
C ARG A 393 6.76 -1.10 -7.94
N ALA A 394 5.72 -0.58 -7.28
CA ALA A 394 4.61 0.13 -7.90
C ALA A 394 4.62 1.65 -7.67
N ALA A 395 5.78 2.27 -7.51
CA ALA A 395 5.87 3.73 -7.44
C ALA A 395 6.17 4.35 -8.81
#